data_41c8c3599d90534ad47cb39c9d28728a
#
_entry.id   41c8c3599d90534ad47cb39c9d28728a
#
_cell.length_a   1.000
_cell.length_b   1.000
_cell.length_c   1.000
_cell.angle_alpha   90.00
_cell.angle_beta   90.00
_cell.angle_gamma   90.00
#
_symmetry.space_group_name_H-M   'P 1'
#
loop_
_entity.id
_entity.type
_entity.pdbx_description
1 polymer ?
#
loop_
_entity_poly.entity_id
_entity_poly.type
_entity_poly.pdbx_seq_one_letter_code
_entity_poly.pdbx_strand_id
1 'polypeptide(L)'
;MRCPFCGTDDTQVKDSRGSEDGASIRRRRLCSSCGSRFTTFERIQLRELIVLKRNGKKSIFDREKIVRSMEIALRKRKVDNDVVERAQNGIVRQLESSGEAEIQSDLIGELVMNALGQIDHVAYIRYASVCLLYTSDAADD
;
A
#
# COMPACT_ATOMS: atom_id res chain seq x y z
N MET A 1 1.74 23.70 -1.47
CA MET A 1 0.70 22.72 -1.02
C MET A 1 -0.36 23.43 -0.23
N ARG A 2 -1.59 23.18 -0.54
CA ARG A 2 -2.72 23.85 0.11
C ARG A 2 -2.93 23.32 1.52
N CYS A 3 -3.16 24.24 2.47
CA CYS A 3 -3.45 23.84 3.85
C CYS A 3 -4.81 23.14 3.94
N PRO A 4 -4.87 21.95 4.55
CA PRO A 4 -6.14 21.22 4.65
C PRO A 4 -7.12 21.84 5.67
N PHE A 5 -6.65 22.79 6.47
CA PHE A 5 -7.49 23.37 7.52
C PHE A 5 -8.08 24.72 7.12
N CYS A 6 -7.31 25.59 6.46
CA CYS A 6 -7.79 26.91 6.08
C CYS A 6 -7.83 27.16 4.57
N GLY A 7 -7.27 26.26 3.77
CA GLY A 7 -7.32 26.36 2.32
C GLY A 7 -6.33 27.30 1.67
N THR A 8 -5.42 27.92 2.44
CA THR A 8 -4.43 28.81 1.86
C THR A 8 -3.35 28.01 1.14
N ASP A 9 -2.77 28.59 0.10
CA ASP A 9 -1.69 27.93 -0.64
C ASP A 9 -0.33 28.17 -0.02
N ASP A 10 -0.24 29.06 0.96
CA ASP A 10 1.03 29.47 1.56
C ASP A 10 1.40 28.55 2.73
N THR A 11 2.00 27.44 2.44
CA THR A 11 2.50 26.52 3.46
C THR A 11 3.99 26.26 3.24
N GLN A 12 4.71 25.98 4.32
CA GLN A 12 6.16 25.80 4.29
C GLN A 12 6.55 24.43 4.82
N VAL A 13 7.57 23.84 4.22
CA VAL A 13 8.15 22.60 4.70
C VAL A 13 9.16 22.94 5.78
N LYS A 14 8.97 22.40 6.98
CA LYS A 14 9.88 22.63 8.11
C LYS A 14 10.90 21.51 8.27
N ASP A 15 10.56 20.30 7.87
CA ASP A 15 11.42 19.14 8.04
C ASP A 15 11.06 18.10 7.00
N SER A 16 12.05 17.34 6.53
CA SER A 16 11.84 16.27 5.55
C SER A 16 12.69 15.08 5.94
N ARG A 17 12.12 13.90 5.87
CA ARG A 17 12.84 12.65 6.15
C ARG A 17 12.49 11.60 5.11
N GLY A 18 13.52 10.94 4.60
CA GLY A 18 13.31 9.80 3.73
C GLY A 18 12.94 8.56 4.53
N SER A 19 12.22 7.64 3.90
CA SER A 19 12.00 6.32 4.49
C SER A 19 13.28 5.50 4.41
N GLU A 20 13.36 4.42 5.20
CA GLU A 20 14.54 3.56 5.21
C GLU A 20 14.86 2.95 3.86
N ASP A 21 13.82 2.62 3.09
CA ASP A 21 14.00 2.01 1.77
C ASP A 21 14.15 3.05 0.65
N GLY A 22 14.12 4.33 0.97
CA GLY A 22 14.26 5.40 -0.01
C GLY A 22 13.05 5.60 -0.92
N ALA A 23 11.95 4.90 -0.66
CA ALA A 23 10.79 4.91 -1.56
C ALA A 23 9.82 6.04 -1.28
N SER A 24 9.94 6.73 -0.17
CA SER A 24 9.05 7.84 0.16
C SER A 24 9.77 8.91 0.97
N ILE A 25 9.19 10.09 0.97
CA ILE A 25 9.69 11.21 1.76
C ILE A 25 8.54 11.71 2.63
N ARG A 26 8.79 11.83 3.91
CA ARG A 26 7.84 12.40 4.85
C ARG A 26 8.21 13.85 5.08
N ARG A 27 7.26 14.76 4.89
CA ARG A 27 7.48 16.19 5.08
C ARG A 27 6.55 16.73 6.14
N ARG A 28 7.11 17.46 7.08
CA ARG A 28 6.33 18.17 8.09
C ARG A 28 6.14 19.60 7.60
N ARG A 29 4.91 20.04 7.55
CA ARG A 29 4.56 21.33 6.99
C ARG A 29 3.87 22.22 8.01
N LEU A 30 4.01 23.53 7.81
CA LEU A 30 3.39 24.54 8.64
C LEU A 30 2.66 25.52 7.75
N CYS A 31 1.41 25.82 8.10
CA CYS A 31 0.65 26.87 7.43
C CYS A 31 0.96 28.20 8.10
N SER A 32 1.41 29.17 7.34
CA SER A 32 1.74 30.48 7.88
C SER A 32 0.49 31.30 8.21
N SER A 33 -0.66 30.97 7.58
CA SER A 33 -1.89 31.67 7.82
C SER A 33 -2.59 31.25 9.10
N CYS A 34 -2.80 29.96 9.31
CA CYS A 34 -3.56 29.48 10.48
C CYS A 34 -2.70 28.82 11.53
N GLY A 35 -1.40 28.65 11.28
CA GLY A 35 -0.48 28.04 12.23
C GLY A 35 -0.60 26.55 12.39
N SER A 36 -1.46 25.91 11.60
CA SER A 36 -1.65 24.45 11.70
C SER A 36 -0.46 23.70 11.13
N ARG A 37 -0.20 22.56 11.72
CA ARG A 37 0.85 21.65 11.26
C ARG A 37 0.21 20.41 10.67
N PHE A 38 0.80 19.92 9.59
CA PHE A 38 0.34 18.67 8.98
C PHE A 38 1.51 17.97 8.32
N THR A 39 1.32 16.68 8.05
CA THR A 39 2.35 15.84 7.46
C THR A 39 1.90 15.39 6.08
N THR A 40 2.83 15.45 5.13
CA THR A 40 2.57 14.94 3.78
C THR A 40 3.61 13.87 3.45
N PHE A 41 3.26 13.01 2.50
CA PHE A 41 4.16 11.97 2.02
C PHE A 41 4.30 12.10 0.51
N GLU A 42 5.54 11.95 0.06
CA GLU A 42 5.82 11.96 -1.37
C GLU A 42 6.30 10.57 -1.75
N ARG A 43 5.67 9.96 -2.74
CA ARG A 43 6.04 8.63 -3.22
C ARG A 43 6.18 8.68 -4.73
N ILE A 44 7.04 7.82 -5.25
CA ILE A 44 7.21 7.70 -6.70
C ILE A 44 6.02 6.92 -7.25
N GLN A 45 5.39 7.47 -8.27
CA GLN A 45 4.35 6.76 -9.02
C GLN A 45 4.83 6.66 -10.45
N LEU A 46 5.30 5.47 -10.83
CA LEU A 46 5.86 5.29 -12.16
C LEU A 46 4.80 5.32 -13.24
N ARG A 47 3.67 4.70 -12.98
CA ARG A 47 2.52 4.71 -13.90
C ARG A 47 1.31 4.10 -13.22
N GLU A 48 0.14 4.30 -13.81
CA GLU A 48 -1.06 3.64 -13.35
C GLU A 48 -1.03 2.19 -13.75
N LEU A 49 -1.35 1.32 -12.81
CA LEU A 49 -1.49 -0.10 -13.05
C LEU A 49 -2.97 -0.46 -13.03
N ILE A 50 -3.36 -1.32 -13.95
CA ILE A 50 -4.73 -1.84 -14.03
C ILE A 50 -4.73 -3.26 -13.54
N VAL A 51 -5.66 -3.57 -12.65
CA VAL A 51 -5.83 -4.93 -12.13
C VAL A 51 -6.95 -5.61 -12.93
N LEU A 52 -6.63 -6.76 -13.49
CA LEU A 52 -7.60 -7.58 -14.21
C LEU A 52 -8.13 -8.64 -13.25
N LYS A 53 -9.41 -8.57 -12.94
CA LYS A 53 -10.07 -9.50 -12.03
C LYS A 53 -10.49 -10.76 -12.78
N ARG A 54 -10.74 -11.82 -12.03
CA ARG A 54 -11.13 -13.11 -12.62
C ARG A 54 -12.41 -13.03 -13.45
N ASN A 55 -13.33 -12.15 -13.07
CA ASN A 55 -14.58 -11.99 -13.80
C ASN A 55 -14.42 -11.14 -15.07
N GLY A 56 -13.22 -10.76 -15.42
CA GLY A 56 -12.94 -9.95 -16.59
C GLY A 56 -13.01 -8.45 -16.36
N LYS A 57 -13.45 -8.01 -15.21
CA LYS A 57 -13.53 -6.60 -14.89
C LYS A 57 -12.16 -6.04 -14.60
N LYS A 58 -11.98 -4.76 -14.91
CA LYS A 58 -10.72 -4.06 -14.68
C LYS A 58 -10.93 -2.96 -13.65
N SER A 59 -9.93 -2.74 -12.83
CA SER A 59 -9.94 -1.63 -11.87
C SER A 59 -8.54 -1.09 -11.72
N ILE A 60 -8.43 0.16 -11.25
CA ILE A 60 -7.15 0.77 -11.00
C ILE A 60 -6.56 0.12 -9.74
N PHE A 61 -5.25 -0.16 -9.78
CA PHE A 61 -4.56 -0.75 -8.65
C PHE A 61 -4.62 0.20 -7.45
N ASP A 62 -5.00 -0.33 -6.31
CA ASP A 62 -5.13 0.43 -5.07
C ASP A 62 -4.23 -0.20 -4.00
N ARG A 63 -3.15 0.50 -3.67
CA ARG A 63 -2.20 0.07 -2.65
C ARG A 63 -2.88 -0.19 -1.31
N GLU A 64 -3.90 0.60 -0.97
CA GLU A 64 -4.59 0.46 0.32
C GLU A 64 -5.28 -0.90 0.48
N LYS A 65 -5.67 -1.53 -0.63
CA LYS A 65 -6.24 -2.87 -0.55
C LYS A 65 -5.23 -3.90 -0.07
N ILE A 66 -3.98 -3.80 -0.53
CA ILE A 66 -2.91 -4.68 -0.06
C ILE A 66 -2.66 -4.43 1.42
N VAL A 67 -2.54 -3.17 1.82
CA VAL A 67 -2.29 -2.79 3.21
C VAL A 67 -3.38 -3.37 4.11
N ARG A 68 -4.63 -3.18 3.73
CA ARG A 68 -5.78 -3.64 4.51
C ARG A 68 -5.82 -5.16 4.61
N SER A 69 -5.57 -5.84 3.49
CA SER A 69 -5.56 -7.31 3.47
C SER A 69 -4.50 -7.87 4.41
N MET A 70 -3.32 -7.29 4.39
CA MET A 70 -2.24 -7.74 5.26
C MET A 70 -2.52 -7.42 6.72
N GLU A 71 -3.10 -6.26 7.01
CA GLU A 71 -3.48 -5.91 8.38
C GLU A 71 -4.50 -6.87 8.97
N ILE A 72 -5.49 -7.26 8.16
CA ILE A 72 -6.50 -8.22 8.60
C ILE A 72 -5.86 -9.57 8.90
N ALA A 73 -4.99 -10.04 8.03
CA ALA A 73 -4.31 -11.32 8.22
C ALA A 73 -3.39 -11.31 9.44
N LEU A 74 -2.78 -10.17 9.74
CA LEU A 74 -1.84 -10.03 10.85
C LEU A 74 -2.50 -9.61 12.16
N ARG A 75 -3.82 -9.52 12.17
CA ARG A 75 -4.55 -9.08 13.37
C ARG A 75 -4.21 -9.95 14.57
N LYS A 76 -3.86 -9.31 15.67
CA LYS A 76 -3.47 -9.97 16.94
C LYS A 76 -2.18 -10.78 16.83
N ARG A 77 -1.38 -10.57 15.80
CA ARG A 77 -0.05 -11.15 15.71
C ARG A 77 0.99 -10.10 16.10
N LYS A 78 2.02 -10.54 16.80
CA LYS A 78 3.09 -9.62 17.24
C LYS A 78 4.15 -9.56 16.13
N VAL A 79 3.99 -8.62 15.24
CA VAL A 79 4.93 -8.40 14.16
C VAL A 79 5.30 -6.93 14.13
N ASP A 80 6.58 -6.66 13.91
CA ASP A 80 7.10 -5.31 13.84
C ASP A 80 6.50 -4.59 12.64
N ASN A 81 5.99 -3.39 12.86
CA ASN A 81 5.40 -2.59 11.79
C ASN A 81 6.38 -2.30 10.65
N ASP A 82 7.66 -2.14 10.96
CA ASP A 82 8.67 -1.90 9.93
C ASP A 82 8.81 -3.08 8.98
N VAL A 83 8.69 -4.29 9.49
CA VAL A 83 8.75 -5.50 8.67
C VAL A 83 7.55 -5.55 7.73
N VAL A 84 6.37 -5.24 8.25
CA VAL A 84 5.14 -5.25 7.46
C VAL A 84 5.18 -4.18 6.38
N GLU A 85 5.60 -2.98 6.74
CA GLU A 85 5.68 -1.87 5.79
C GLU A 85 6.68 -2.16 4.68
N ARG A 86 7.82 -2.74 5.01
CA ARG A 86 8.82 -3.12 4.02
C ARG A 86 8.28 -4.16 3.04
N ALA A 87 7.52 -5.12 3.56
CA ALA A 87 6.90 -6.14 2.71
C ALA A 87 5.88 -5.52 1.76
N GLN A 88 5.03 -4.61 2.27
CA GLN A 88 4.05 -3.91 1.45
C GLN A 88 4.71 -3.10 0.35
N ASN A 89 5.75 -2.35 0.69
CA ASN A 89 6.48 -1.53 -0.29
C ASN A 89 7.16 -2.41 -1.34
N GLY A 90 7.68 -3.55 -0.93
CA GLY A 90 8.32 -4.49 -1.84
C GLY A 90 7.34 -5.06 -2.86
N ILE A 91 6.13 -5.39 -2.42
CA ILE A 91 5.08 -5.89 -3.33
C ILE A 91 4.73 -4.83 -4.36
N VAL A 92 4.47 -3.61 -3.91
CA VAL A 92 4.10 -2.51 -4.80
C VAL A 92 5.22 -2.23 -5.80
N ARG A 93 6.46 -2.20 -5.35
CA ARG A 93 7.62 -1.98 -6.21
C ARG A 93 7.74 -3.07 -7.26
N GLN A 94 7.54 -4.31 -6.87
CA GLN A 94 7.62 -5.43 -7.79
C GLN A 94 6.56 -5.34 -8.88
N LEU A 95 5.35 -4.95 -8.51
CA LEU A 95 4.26 -4.77 -9.47
C LEU A 95 4.55 -3.62 -10.42
N GLU A 96 5.02 -2.50 -9.90
CA GLU A 96 5.30 -1.31 -10.72
C GLU A 96 6.49 -1.52 -11.65
N SER A 97 7.46 -2.31 -11.26
CA SER A 97 8.66 -2.55 -12.07
C SER A 97 8.50 -3.70 -13.06
N SER A 98 7.38 -4.40 -13.04
CA SER A 98 7.18 -5.55 -13.92
C SER A 98 7.13 -5.21 -15.40
N GLY A 99 6.86 -3.95 -15.74
CA GLY A 99 6.72 -3.54 -17.13
C GLY A 99 5.35 -3.78 -17.71
N GLU A 100 4.46 -4.45 -16.99
CA GLU A 100 3.13 -4.75 -17.46
C GLU A 100 2.16 -3.62 -17.16
N ALA A 101 1.28 -3.29 -18.09
CA ALA A 101 0.25 -2.29 -17.87
C ALA A 101 -0.95 -2.88 -17.13
N GLU A 102 -1.22 -4.17 -17.32
CA GLU A 102 -2.29 -4.87 -16.65
C GLU A 102 -1.72 -6.03 -15.85
N ILE A 103 -2.22 -6.20 -14.64
CA ILE A 103 -1.75 -7.23 -13.72
C ILE A 103 -2.95 -8.05 -13.27
N GLN A 104 -2.82 -9.37 -13.30
CA GLN A 104 -3.90 -10.22 -12.84
C GLN A 104 -3.98 -10.21 -11.33
N SER A 105 -5.20 -10.18 -10.81
CA SER A 105 -5.42 -10.16 -9.37
C SER A 105 -4.81 -11.38 -8.68
N ASP A 106 -4.75 -12.52 -9.37
CA ASP A 106 -4.12 -13.73 -8.83
C ASP A 106 -2.65 -13.53 -8.50
N LEU A 107 -1.94 -12.78 -9.33
CA LEU A 107 -0.53 -12.48 -9.06
C LEU A 107 -0.37 -11.65 -7.80
N ILE A 108 -1.25 -10.68 -7.60
CA ILE A 108 -1.22 -9.87 -6.38
C ILE A 108 -1.43 -10.76 -5.16
N GLY A 109 -2.41 -11.66 -5.24
CA GLY A 109 -2.67 -12.61 -4.16
C GLY A 109 -1.47 -13.48 -3.84
N GLU A 110 -0.78 -13.98 -4.86
CA GLU A 110 0.42 -14.78 -4.66
C GLU A 110 1.53 -13.99 -3.97
N LEU A 111 1.74 -12.74 -4.37
CA LEU A 111 2.77 -11.91 -3.77
C LEU A 111 2.47 -11.62 -2.30
N VAL A 112 1.20 -11.36 -1.98
CA VAL A 112 0.79 -11.13 -0.59
C VAL A 112 0.97 -12.40 0.23
N MET A 113 0.57 -13.56 -0.31
CA MET A 113 0.74 -14.83 0.39
C MET A 113 2.20 -15.12 0.67
N ASN A 114 3.07 -14.93 -0.32
CA ASN A 114 4.49 -15.18 -0.15
C ASN A 114 5.10 -14.24 0.90
N ALA A 115 4.70 -12.99 0.89
CA ALA A 115 5.18 -12.03 1.88
C ALA A 115 4.73 -12.41 3.28
N LEU A 116 3.46 -12.79 3.45
CA LEU A 116 2.94 -13.20 4.75
C LEU A 116 3.62 -14.48 5.24
N GLY A 117 3.94 -15.39 4.33
CA GLY A 117 4.63 -16.63 4.69
C GLY A 117 6.00 -16.38 5.28
N GLN A 118 6.65 -15.28 4.89
CA GLN A 118 7.95 -14.92 5.43
C GLN A 118 7.84 -14.13 6.74
N ILE A 119 6.69 -13.55 7.01
CA ILE A 119 6.49 -12.71 8.19
C ILE A 119 5.89 -13.50 9.35
N ASP A 120 4.79 -14.21 9.10
CA ASP A 120 4.05 -14.90 10.16
C ASP A 120 3.24 -16.04 9.58
N HIS A 121 3.49 -17.24 10.06
CA HIS A 121 2.86 -18.44 9.53
C HIS A 121 1.33 -18.47 9.70
N VAL A 122 0.84 -17.95 10.82
CA VAL A 122 -0.60 -17.91 11.09
C VAL A 122 -1.30 -16.95 10.13
N ALA A 123 -0.68 -15.80 9.87
CA ALA A 123 -1.23 -14.84 8.92
C ALA A 123 -1.27 -15.42 7.51
N TYR A 124 -0.24 -16.17 7.13
CA TYR A 124 -0.20 -16.86 5.84
C TYR A 124 -1.39 -17.82 5.71
N ILE A 125 -1.63 -18.64 6.74
CA ILE A 125 -2.74 -19.60 6.71
C ILE A 125 -4.09 -18.89 6.63
N ARG A 126 -4.27 -17.82 7.38
CA ARG A 126 -5.51 -17.05 7.33
C ARG A 126 -5.79 -16.51 5.94
N TYR A 127 -4.77 -15.91 5.34
CA TYR A 127 -4.92 -15.33 4.01
C TYR A 127 -5.17 -16.41 2.96
N ALA A 128 -4.43 -17.51 3.02
CA ALA A 128 -4.58 -18.60 2.09
C ALA A 128 -5.97 -19.21 2.17
N SER A 129 -6.52 -19.34 3.38
CA SER A 129 -7.86 -19.87 3.56
C SER A 129 -8.93 -18.99 2.91
N VAL A 130 -8.81 -17.68 3.06
CA VAL A 130 -9.73 -16.75 2.44
C VAL A 130 -9.62 -16.81 0.91
N CYS A 131 -8.41 -16.84 0.39
CA CYS A 131 -8.19 -16.93 -1.05
C CYS A 131 -8.79 -18.21 -1.64
N LEU A 132 -8.61 -19.33 -0.96
CA LEU A 132 -9.16 -20.59 -1.43
C LEU A 132 -10.68 -20.63 -1.39
N LEU A 133 -11.28 -20.01 -0.37
CA LEU A 133 -12.73 -19.95 -0.27
C LEU A 133 -13.37 -19.14 -1.39
N TYR A 134 -12.69 -18.13 -1.87
CA TYR A 134 -13.26 -17.22 -2.85
C TYR A 134 -12.70 -17.39 -4.25
N THR A 135 -12.05 -18.50 -4.54
CA THR A 135 -11.45 -18.70 -5.85
C THR A 135 -12.50 -18.72 -6.96
N SER A 136 -13.65 -19.34 -6.72
CA SER A 136 -14.65 -19.43 -7.76
C SER A 136 -15.50 -18.18 -7.88
N ASP A 137 -15.53 -17.36 -6.85
CA ASP A 137 -16.36 -16.20 -6.82
C ASP A 137 -15.65 -14.97 -7.29
N ALA A 138 -14.47 -15.09 -7.68
CA ALA A 138 -13.72 -14.00 -8.12
C ALA A 138 -13.80 -12.89 -7.19
N ALA A 139 -13.72 -13.16 -6.07
CA ALA A 139 -13.89 -12.30 -5.04
C ALA A 139 -13.22 -11.09 -5.27
N ASP A 140 -13.56 -10.47 -5.91
CA ASP A 140 -13.00 -9.44 -6.20
C ASP A 140 -12.62 -8.57 -5.35
N ASP A 141 -12.42 -8.63 -4.52
CA ASP A 141 -11.98 -7.87 -3.68
C ASP A 141 -11.36 -7.05 -3.83
#